data_9db69538ffd6549063056c4bc30b6942
#
_entry.id   9db69538ffd6549063056c4bc30b6942
#
_cell.length_a   1.000
_cell.length_b   1.000
_cell.length_c   1.000
_cell.angle_alpha   90.00
_cell.angle_beta   90.00
_cell.angle_gamma   90.00
#
_symmetry.space_group_name_H-M   'P 1'
#
loop_
_entity.id
_entity.type
_entity.pdbx_description
1 polymer ?
#
loop_
_entity_poly.entity_id
_entity_poly.type
_entity_poly.pdbx_seq_one_letter_code
_entity_poly.pdbx_strand_id
1 'polypeptide(L)'
;MMLQFEKLFSYLFLLIPLFLITGPAIPDIVITTGSLFGVFYLVYLKELKKVAYDKFFKITILFWLSLIFISFFSYNKTNSFQDSLIFIRFLMLPIFCYFLFFKDKKIFEQSLLIIFILVVFVCLDTFYQFLNYTSKDGFGKDFLGFKSNWYGRLTGPFGDELIPGSYLSKFGLFGFVFLISIKKLKNNIIIQSLYLSVIILLCYVSGERMAFATFSLSLLLLFFILDGFRKSIILSILIGALFIFVAMYLHPFYNDFHVIESTQYHQGQKIEKFFQCESDTEKICSKIINIQPNFFEVIKNFHSSAYGEIYLLSFKMFLDNPITGIGINNFKYLCDFNELYKNMMINYKCASHPHNIYIQWLAEGGLIVFISFILYLLFLVKFIINNTGDKKYKIISIMIILIMFWPIMSTGSLIKNWFGVSTFFIIGLCMCLSKFKDNY
;
A
#
# COMPACT_ATOMS: atom_id res chain seq x y z
N MET A 1 -34.77 -3.51 10.75
CA MET A 1 -33.59 -2.91 11.44
C MET A 1 -32.28 -3.58 11.02
N MET A 2 -32.02 -4.87 11.28
CA MET A 2 -30.72 -5.51 10.95
C MET A 2 -30.37 -5.47 9.45
N LEU A 3 -31.32 -5.69 8.54
CA LEU A 3 -31.11 -5.56 7.09
C LEU A 3 -30.81 -4.12 6.65
N GLN A 4 -31.31 -3.12 7.36
CA GLN A 4 -30.97 -1.71 7.10
C GLN A 4 -29.52 -1.41 7.51
N PHE A 5 -29.06 -1.98 8.63
CA PHE A 5 -27.65 -1.87 9.04
C PHE A 5 -26.71 -2.61 8.07
N GLU A 6 -27.11 -3.79 7.55
CA GLU A 6 -26.32 -4.47 6.50
C GLU A 6 -26.12 -3.56 5.28
N LYS A 7 -27.20 -2.95 4.79
CA LYS A 7 -27.12 -2.00 3.67
C LYS A 7 -26.24 -0.80 4.00
N LEU A 8 -26.42 -0.21 5.20
CA LEU A 8 -25.60 0.93 5.64
C LEU A 8 -24.12 0.58 5.63
N PHE A 9 -23.72 -0.53 6.26
CA PHE A 9 -22.33 -0.94 6.28
C PHE A 9 -21.80 -1.34 4.89
N SER A 10 -22.61 -1.95 4.03
CA SER A 10 -22.23 -2.19 2.64
C SER A 10 -21.86 -0.90 1.91
N TYR A 11 -22.64 0.18 2.07
CA TYR A 11 -22.32 1.47 1.50
C TYR A 11 -21.11 2.15 2.17
N LEU A 12 -20.97 2.06 3.49
CA LEU A 12 -19.78 2.58 4.18
C LEU A 12 -18.51 1.87 3.71
N PHE A 13 -18.57 0.57 3.46
CA PHE A 13 -17.44 -0.19 2.93
C PHE A 13 -17.14 0.15 1.47
N LEU A 14 -18.14 0.51 0.65
CA LEU A 14 -17.90 1.06 -0.69
C LEU A 14 -17.06 2.34 -0.65
N LEU A 15 -17.21 3.13 0.42
CA LEU A 15 -16.52 4.42 0.58
C LEU A 15 -15.15 4.32 1.27
N ILE A 16 -14.69 3.13 1.67
CA ILE A 16 -13.35 2.97 2.28
C ILE A 16 -12.25 3.57 1.41
N PRO A 17 -12.20 3.39 0.07
CA PRO A 17 -11.17 4.02 -0.76
C PRO A 17 -11.20 5.55 -0.71
N LEU A 18 -12.37 6.17 -0.55
CA LEU A 18 -12.51 7.61 -0.33
C LEU A 18 -12.01 8.02 1.06
N PHE A 19 -12.39 7.27 2.10
CA PHE A 19 -11.96 7.56 3.47
C PHE A 19 -10.44 7.44 3.64
N LEU A 20 -9.79 6.56 2.90
CA LEU A 20 -8.32 6.47 2.87
C LEU A 20 -7.65 7.74 2.30
N ILE A 21 -8.35 8.52 1.47
CA ILE A 21 -7.86 9.82 0.99
C ILE A 21 -8.00 10.88 2.09
N THR A 22 -9.06 10.84 2.89
CA THR A 22 -9.30 11.83 3.96
C THR A 22 -8.45 11.62 5.21
N GLY A 23 -7.68 10.54 5.29
CA GLY A 23 -6.81 10.21 6.42
C GLY A 23 -7.18 8.91 7.13
N PRO A 24 -6.44 8.51 8.17
CA PRO A 24 -6.57 7.18 8.78
C PRO A 24 -7.74 7.02 9.76
N ALA A 25 -8.33 8.10 10.28
CA ALA A 25 -9.31 8.03 11.38
C ALA A 25 -10.68 7.50 10.92
N ILE A 26 -11.23 8.04 9.84
CA ILE A 26 -12.56 7.66 9.34
C ILE A 26 -12.62 6.18 8.92
N PRO A 27 -11.68 5.68 8.07
CA PRO A 27 -11.71 4.27 7.70
C PRO A 27 -11.52 3.35 8.91
N ASP A 28 -10.73 3.75 9.92
CA ASP A 28 -10.54 2.98 11.14
C ASP A 28 -11.83 2.83 11.96
N ILE A 29 -12.60 3.90 12.12
CA ILE A 29 -13.91 3.87 12.76
C ILE A 29 -14.87 2.95 11.99
N VAL A 30 -14.92 3.08 10.66
CA VAL A 30 -15.81 2.29 9.80
C VAL A 30 -15.49 0.79 9.89
N ILE A 31 -14.21 0.40 9.82
CA ILE A 31 -13.85 -1.02 9.91
C ILE A 31 -14.07 -1.58 11.33
N THR A 32 -13.79 -0.80 12.37
CA THR A 32 -13.98 -1.24 13.75
C THR A 32 -15.47 -1.48 14.07
N THR A 33 -16.32 -0.50 13.77
CA THR A 33 -17.78 -0.62 13.95
C THR A 33 -18.38 -1.67 13.01
N GLY A 34 -17.90 -1.72 11.76
CA GLY A 34 -18.32 -2.73 10.77
C GLY A 34 -17.92 -4.16 11.16
N SER A 35 -16.75 -4.33 11.79
CA SER A 35 -16.32 -5.64 12.31
C SER A 35 -17.18 -6.09 13.49
N LEU A 36 -17.47 -5.21 14.43
CA LEU A 36 -18.40 -5.50 15.53
C LEU A 36 -19.79 -5.87 15.00
N PHE A 37 -20.35 -5.05 14.12
CA PHE A 37 -21.64 -5.33 13.49
C PHE A 37 -21.61 -6.65 12.72
N GLY A 38 -20.55 -6.93 11.95
CA GLY A 38 -20.40 -8.14 11.16
C GLY A 38 -20.47 -9.41 12.01
N VAL A 39 -19.81 -9.43 13.18
CA VAL A 39 -19.89 -10.55 14.12
C VAL A 39 -21.33 -10.73 14.62
N PHE A 40 -21.96 -9.67 15.13
CA PHE A 40 -23.36 -9.72 15.59
C PHE A 40 -24.31 -10.17 14.47
N TYR A 41 -24.10 -9.70 13.26
CA TYR A 41 -24.95 -10.02 12.13
C TYR A 41 -24.80 -11.50 11.68
N LEU A 42 -23.58 -12.05 11.68
CA LEU A 42 -23.35 -13.47 11.42
C LEU A 42 -24.01 -14.38 12.48
N VAL A 43 -23.99 -13.96 13.75
CA VAL A 43 -24.69 -14.66 14.83
C VAL A 43 -26.20 -14.60 14.61
N TYR A 44 -26.74 -13.42 14.30
CA TYR A 44 -28.18 -13.21 14.03
C TYR A 44 -28.69 -14.05 12.86
N LEU A 45 -27.94 -14.11 11.76
CA LEU A 45 -28.28 -14.92 10.58
C LEU A 45 -28.03 -16.42 10.77
N LYS A 46 -27.47 -16.85 11.90
CA LYS A 46 -27.01 -18.24 12.14
C LYS A 46 -25.98 -18.75 11.12
N GLU A 47 -25.32 -17.84 10.39
CA GLU A 47 -24.30 -18.14 9.36
C GLU A 47 -22.88 -18.29 9.96
N LEU A 48 -22.69 -17.99 11.24
CA LEU A 48 -21.38 -18.04 11.90
C LEU A 48 -20.71 -19.41 11.74
N LYS A 49 -21.50 -20.50 11.85
CA LYS A 49 -20.97 -21.88 11.65
C LYS A 49 -20.36 -22.05 10.27
N LYS A 50 -21.04 -21.59 9.21
CA LYS A 50 -20.59 -21.71 7.83
C LYS A 50 -19.25 -20.98 7.61
N VAL A 51 -19.12 -19.76 8.14
CA VAL A 51 -17.88 -18.98 8.09
C VAL A 51 -16.78 -19.68 8.92
N ALA A 52 -17.12 -20.15 10.13
CA ALA A 52 -16.18 -20.81 11.02
C ALA A 52 -15.65 -22.15 10.50
N TYR A 53 -16.42 -22.86 9.63
CA TYR A 53 -15.94 -24.08 8.98
C TYR A 53 -15.00 -23.81 7.81
N ASP A 54 -14.94 -22.59 7.28
CA ASP A 54 -14.03 -22.22 6.20
C ASP A 54 -12.56 -22.32 6.65
N LYS A 55 -11.74 -22.95 5.80
CA LYS A 55 -10.32 -23.18 6.13
C LYS A 55 -9.53 -21.88 6.21
N PHE A 56 -9.84 -20.91 5.35
CA PHE A 56 -9.19 -19.60 5.38
C PHE A 56 -9.51 -18.86 6.68
N PHE A 57 -10.78 -18.90 7.13
CA PHE A 57 -11.17 -18.32 8.42
C PHE A 57 -10.40 -18.94 9.59
N LYS A 58 -10.27 -20.28 9.63
CA LYS A 58 -9.52 -20.96 10.69
C LYS A 58 -8.07 -20.54 10.76
N ILE A 59 -7.40 -20.42 9.60
CA ILE A 59 -6.02 -19.94 9.52
C ILE A 59 -5.92 -18.46 9.90
N THR A 60 -6.90 -17.65 9.55
CA THR A 60 -6.98 -16.24 9.97
C THR A 60 -7.02 -16.13 11.50
N ILE A 61 -7.83 -16.95 12.16
CA ILE A 61 -7.89 -16.99 13.63
C ILE A 61 -6.59 -17.53 14.23
N LEU A 62 -5.98 -18.55 13.63
CA LEU A 62 -4.69 -19.06 14.07
C LEU A 62 -3.60 -17.97 14.01
N PHE A 63 -3.55 -17.21 12.92
CA PHE A 63 -2.63 -16.07 12.79
C PHE A 63 -2.88 -15.02 13.88
N TRP A 64 -4.13 -14.65 14.14
CA TRP A 64 -4.47 -13.74 15.23
C TRP A 64 -4.05 -14.26 16.60
N LEU A 65 -4.36 -15.53 16.91
CA LEU A 65 -3.97 -16.15 18.18
C LEU A 65 -2.45 -16.22 18.35
N SER A 66 -1.68 -16.35 17.28
CA SER A 66 -0.22 -16.30 17.35
C SER A 66 0.29 -14.93 17.79
N LEU A 67 -0.33 -13.82 17.34
CA LEU A 67 0.01 -12.47 17.78
C LEU A 67 -0.26 -12.28 19.28
N ILE A 68 -1.41 -12.76 19.76
CA ILE A 68 -1.75 -12.71 21.20
C ILE A 68 -0.77 -13.55 22.00
N PHE A 69 -0.46 -14.77 21.52
CA PHE A 69 0.45 -15.68 22.23
C PHE A 69 1.82 -15.07 22.43
N ILE A 70 2.43 -14.47 21.40
CA ILE A 70 3.75 -13.88 21.54
C ILE A 70 3.76 -12.62 22.42
N SER A 71 2.62 -11.96 22.60
CA SER A 71 2.52 -10.78 23.46
C SER A 71 2.83 -11.08 24.94
N PHE A 72 2.69 -12.35 25.38
CA PHE A 72 3.11 -12.78 26.72
C PHE A 72 4.63 -12.69 26.93
N PHE A 73 5.40 -12.81 25.85
CA PHE A 73 6.87 -12.82 25.85
C PHE A 73 7.46 -11.46 25.45
N SER A 74 6.64 -10.49 25.13
CA SER A 74 7.01 -9.17 24.64
C SER A 74 7.75 -8.33 25.69
N TYR A 75 8.67 -7.48 25.26
CA TYR A 75 9.35 -6.49 26.12
C TYR A 75 8.38 -5.45 26.67
N ASN A 76 7.51 -4.88 25.84
CA ASN A 76 6.39 -4.04 26.29
C ASN A 76 5.07 -4.81 26.10
N LYS A 77 4.71 -5.58 27.13
CA LYS A 77 3.53 -6.47 27.10
C LYS A 77 2.23 -5.70 26.87
N THR A 78 2.03 -4.58 27.54
CA THR A 78 0.79 -3.80 27.45
C THR A 78 0.51 -3.35 26.03
N ASN A 79 1.48 -2.72 25.37
CA ASN A 79 1.34 -2.27 23.99
C ASN A 79 1.15 -3.45 23.03
N SER A 80 1.94 -4.51 23.21
CA SER A 80 1.86 -5.69 22.34
C SER A 80 0.51 -6.40 22.45
N PHE A 81 -0.06 -6.55 23.64
CA PHE A 81 -1.40 -7.10 23.84
C PHE A 81 -2.48 -6.22 23.21
N GLN A 82 -2.41 -4.92 23.46
CA GLN A 82 -3.39 -3.97 22.91
C GLN A 82 -3.42 -4.05 21.37
N ASP A 83 -2.27 -3.95 20.74
CA ASP A 83 -2.17 -3.98 19.27
C ASP A 83 -2.56 -5.34 18.70
N SER A 84 -2.16 -6.44 19.34
CA SER A 84 -2.51 -7.81 18.94
C SER A 84 -4.01 -8.08 19.04
N LEU A 85 -4.67 -7.63 20.12
CA LEU A 85 -6.11 -7.80 20.29
C LEU A 85 -6.89 -7.01 19.24
N ILE A 86 -6.54 -5.75 19.06
CA ILE A 86 -7.23 -4.85 18.12
C ILE A 86 -7.02 -5.27 16.67
N PHE A 87 -5.91 -5.96 16.36
CA PHE A 87 -5.58 -6.40 15.00
C PHE A 87 -6.65 -7.28 14.35
N ILE A 88 -7.50 -7.96 15.14
CA ILE A 88 -8.59 -8.80 14.64
C ILE A 88 -9.53 -8.04 13.69
N ARG A 89 -9.74 -6.73 13.87
CA ARG A 89 -10.60 -5.91 13.02
C ARG A 89 -10.11 -5.88 11.56
N PHE A 90 -8.79 -5.84 11.35
CA PHE A 90 -8.19 -5.93 10.03
C PHE A 90 -8.40 -7.31 9.40
N LEU A 91 -8.16 -8.36 10.17
CA LEU A 91 -8.29 -9.74 9.70
C LEU A 91 -9.76 -10.13 9.37
N MET A 92 -10.72 -9.55 10.08
CA MET A 92 -12.14 -9.78 9.82
C MET A 92 -12.65 -9.00 8.61
N LEU A 93 -12.02 -7.88 8.25
CA LEU A 93 -12.43 -7.02 7.14
C LEU A 93 -12.62 -7.78 5.81
N PRO A 94 -11.65 -8.57 5.29
CA PRO A 94 -11.83 -9.32 4.05
C PRO A 94 -12.95 -10.38 4.15
N ILE A 95 -13.14 -10.98 5.31
CA ILE A 95 -14.18 -11.98 5.55
C ILE A 95 -15.54 -11.33 5.46
N PHE A 96 -15.76 -10.19 6.12
CA PHE A 96 -17.02 -9.46 6.05
C PHE A 96 -17.29 -8.88 4.67
N CYS A 97 -16.29 -8.36 3.97
CA CYS A 97 -16.42 -7.98 2.57
C CYS A 97 -16.96 -9.14 1.74
N TYR A 98 -16.36 -10.32 1.87
CA TYR A 98 -16.70 -11.47 1.05
C TYR A 98 -18.06 -12.11 1.39
N PHE A 99 -18.35 -12.31 2.68
CA PHE A 99 -19.55 -13.04 3.11
C PHE A 99 -20.78 -12.17 3.33
N LEU A 100 -20.59 -10.88 3.63
CA LEU A 100 -21.68 -9.98 4.01
C LEU A 100 -21.88 -8.82 3.05
N PHE A 101 -20.88 -7.92 2.96
CA PHE A 101 -21.12 -6.61 2.36
C PHE A 101 -21.09 -6.61 0.85
N PHE A 102 -20.25 -7.45 0.23
CA PHE A 102 -20.13 -7.56 -1.22
C PHE A 102 -20.60 -8.90 -1.78
N LYS A 103 -21.52 -9.57 -1.06
CA LYS A 103 -22.15 -10.81 -1.55
C LYS A 103 -23.02 -10.57 -2.79
N ASP A 104 -23.61 -9.37 -2.89
CA ASP A 104 -24.39 -8.92 -4.04
C ASP A 104 -23.46 -8.41 -5.14
N LYS A 105 -23.61 -8.98 -6.35
CA LYS A 105 -22.83 -8.59 -7.53
C LYS A 105 -22.96 -7.11 -7.84
N LYS A 106 -24.17 -6.53 -7.73
CA LYS A 106 -24.43 -5.12 -8.03
C LYS A 106 -23.65 -4.20 -7.08
N ILE A 107 -23.61 -4.51 -5.78
CA ILE A 107 -22.86 -3.74 -4.79
C ILE A 107 -21.36 -3.83 -5.09
N PHE A 108 -20.87 -5.01 -5.46
CA PHE A 108 -19.46 -5.17 -5.83
C PHE A 108 -19.10 -4.40 -7.12
N GLU A 109 -19.97 -4.40 -8.14
CA GLU A 109 -19.78 -3.58 -9.35
C GLU A 109 -19.77 -2.08 -9.04
N GLN A 110 -20.61 -1.62 -8.10
CA GLN A 110 -20.56 -0.25 -7.61
C GLN A 110 -19.25 0.07 -6.91
N SER A 111 -18.67 -0.88 -6.17
CA SER A 111 -17.35 -0.68 -5.54
C SER A 111 -16.25 -0.47 -6.58
N LEU A 112 -16.26 -1.24 -7.66
CA LEU A 112 -15.30 -1.08 -8.76
C LEU A 112 -15.45 0.29 -9.46
N LEU A 113 -16.69 0.74 -9.67
CA LEU A 113 -16.98 2.07 -10.24
C LEU A 113 -16.45 3.20 -9.33
N ILE A 114 -16.73 3.14 -8.02
CA ILE A 114 -16.25 4.13 -7.06
C ILE A 114 -14.72 4.16 -7.03
N ILE A 115 -14.08 2.99 -7.00
CA ILE A 115 -12.61 2.90 -7.05
C ILE A 115 -12.08 3.53 -8.34
N PHE A 116 -12.70 3.25 -9.50
CA PHE A 116 -12.30 3.85 -10.77
C PHE A 116 -12.37 5.40 -10.72
N ILE A 117 -13.50 5.94 -10.25
CA ILE A 117 -13.70 7.39 -10.11
C ILE A 117 -12.64 8.00 -9.19
N LEU A 118 -12.37 7.38 -8.04
CA LEU A 118 -11.40 7.87 -7.08
C LEU A 118 -9.96 7.78 -7.59
N VAL A 119 -9.61 6.71 -8.32
CA VAL A 119 -8.31 6.61 -8.98
C VAL A 119 -8.13 7.73 -10.00
N VAL A 120 -9.16 8.01 -10.83
CA VAL A 120 -9.12 9.13 -11.78
C VAL A 120 -8.98 10.47 -11.05
N PHE A 121 -9.71 10.67 -9.95
CA PHE A 121 -9.58 11.87 -9.12
C PHE A 121 -8.16 12.04 -8.56
N VAL A 122 -7.58 10.99 -7.95
CA VAL A 122 -6.21 11.03 -7.45
C VAL A 122 -5.21 11.28 -8.58
N CYS A 123 -5.44 10.70 -9.77
CA CYS A 123 -4.62 10.98 -10.95
C CYS A 123 -4.65 12.47 -11.33
N LEU A 124 -5.82 13.06 -11.41
CA LEU A 124 -5.98 14.48 -11.79
C LEU A 124 -5.37 15.42 -10.75
N ASP A 125 -5.62 15.16 -9.49
CA ASP A 125 -5.11 15.98 -8.39
C ASP A 125 -3.57 15.91 -8.27
N THR A 126 -3.01 14.70 -8.30
CA THR A 126 -1.55 14.50 -8.26
C THR A 126 -0.87 15.11 -9.50
N PHE A 127 -1.50 15.01 -10.67
CA PHE A 127 -0.99 15.64 -11.89
C PHE A 127 -1.04 17.16 -11.82
N TYR A 128 -2.10 17.73 -11.28
CA TYR A 128 -2.19 19.18 -11.04
C TYR A 128 -1.09 19.65 -10.09
N GLN A 129 -0.88 18.95 -8.96
CA GLN A 129 0.21 19.26 -8.04
C GLN A 129 1.60 19.15 -8.72
N PHE A 130 1.78 18.16 -9.61
CA PHE A 130 3.01 18.02 -10.39
C PHE A 130 3.26 19.24 -11.30
N LEU A 131 2.24 19.75 -11.98
CA LEU A 131 2.36 20.94 -12.82
C LEU A 131 2.56 22.24 -12.01
N ASN A 132 2.11 22.26 -10.76
CA ASN A 132 2.21 23.42 -9.88
C ASN A 132 3.54 23.40 -9.11
N TYR A 133 4.64 23.59 -9.85
CA TYR A 133 6.00 23.52 -9.35
C TYR A 133 6.71 24.88 -9.46
N THR A 134 7.49 25.22 -8.45
CA THR A 134 8.46 26.31 -8.49
C THR A 134 9.81 25.84 -7.97
N SER A 135 10.90 26.32 -8.55
CA SER A 135 12.26 25.92 -8.14
C SER A 135 12.58 26.29 -6.69
N LYS A 136 11.95 27.37 -6.19
CA LYS A 136 12.15 27.86 -4.82
C LYS A 136 11.42 27.01 -3.78
N ASP A 137 10.17 26.63 -4.07
CA ASP A 137 9.26 26.03 -3.09
C ASP A 137 9.03 24.54 -3.32
N GLY A 138 9.51 23.99 -4.45
CA GLY A 138 9.20 22.64 -4.87
C GLY A 138 7.80 22.50 -5.44
N PHE A 139 7.17 21.33 -5.25
CA PHE A 139 5.80 21.10 -5.68
C PHE A 139 4.80 21.91 -4.85
N GLY A 140 3.90 22.59 -5.54
CA GLY A 140 2.91 23.51 -4.96
C GLY A 140 1.73 22.78 -4.35
N LYS A 141 0.62 23.52 -4.27
CA LYS A 141 -0.64 23.00 -3.73
C LYS A 141 -1.35 22.09 -4.72
N ASP A 142 -2.02 21.09 -4.21
CA ASP A 142 -2.99 20.26 -4.91
C ASP A 142 -4.35 20.97 -5.10
N PHE A 143 -5.37 20.30 -5.64
CA PHE A 143 -6.73 20.87 -5.76
C PHE A 143 -7.39 21.21 -4.42
N LEU A 144 -7.04 20.47 -3.36
CA LEU A 144 -7.59 20.66 -2.02
C LEU A 144 -6.84 21.74 -1.22
N GLY A 145 -5.74 22.28 -1.78
CA GLY A 145 -4.93 23.32 -1.16
C GLY A 145 -3.80 22.81 -0.27
N PHE A 146 -3.54 21.50 -0.24
CA PHE A 146 -2.43 20.91 0.49
C PHE A 146 -1.11 21.06 -0.30
N LYS A 147 -0.02 21.36 0.41
CA LYS A 147 1.32 21.47 -0.16
C LYS A 147 2.21 20.36 0.40
N SER A 148 3.00 19.74 -0.46
CA SER A 148 4.00 18.78 0.00
C SER A 148 5.06 19.43 0.89
N ASN A 149 5.31 18.87 2.06
CA ASN A 149 6.38 19.29 2.95
C ASN A 149 7.73 18.66 2.56
N TRP A 150 7.75 17.80 1.54
CA TRP A 150 8.91 17.09 1.06
C TRP A 150 9.33 17.60 -0.32
N TYR A 151 10.52 18.18 -0.41
CA TYR A 151 11.03 18.57 -1.70
C TYR A 151 11.19 17.35 -2.62
N GLY A 152 10.69 17.46 -3.86
CA GLY A 152 10.82 16.42 -4.87
C GLY A 152 9.83 15.24 -4.73
N ARG A 153 8.83 15.33 -3.84
CA ARG A 153 7.79 14.31 -3.70
C ARG A 153 6.38 14.92 -3.70
N LEU A 154 5.46 14.22 -4.34
CA LEU A 154 4.07 14.62 -4.38
C LEU A 154 3.29 13.96 -3.24
N THR A 155 2.30 14.67 -2.73
CA THR A 155 1.36 14.16 -1.74
C THR A 155 -0.03 13.93 -2.35
N GLY A 156 -0.34 14.58 -3.49
CA GLY A 156 -1.68 14.56 -4.04
C GLY A 156 -2.72 14.92 -2.98
N PRO A 157 -3.93 14.35 -3.01
CA PRO A 157 -5.01 14.70 -2.09
C PRO A 157 -4.85 14.08 -0.69
N PHE A 158 -3.65 13.62 -0.30
CA PHE A 158 -3.42 12.93 0.98
C PHE A 158 -2.80 13.83 2.06
N GLY A 159 -2.89 15.14 1.91
CA GLY A 159 -2.34 16.09 2.88
C GLY A 159 -0.81 16.01 2.97
N ASP A 160 -0.27 15.61 4.13
CA ASP A 160 1.18 15.49 4.34
C ASP A 160 1.75 14.11 3.99
N GLU A 161 0.90 13.15 3.60
CA GLU A 161 1.31 11.77 3.38
C GLU A 161 1.82 11.53 1.95
N LEU A 162 3.00 10.94 1.82
CA LEU A 162 3.68 10.67 0.55
C LEU A 162 3.23 9.34 -0.07
N ILE A 163 1.94 9.18 -0.30
CA ILE A 163 1.31 7.91 -0.66
C ILE A 163 0.45 7.88 -1.94
N PRO A 164 0.42 8.94 -2.80
CA PRO A 164 -0.42 8.89 -4.00
C PRO A 164 -0.03 7.75 -4.95
N GLY A 165 1.26 7.50 -5.15
CA GLY A 165 1.72 6.36 -5.95
C GLY A 165 1.34 5.01 -5.33
N SER A 166 1.44 4.87 -4.01
CA SER A 166 0.99 3.67 -3.29
C SER A 166 -0.52 3.43 -3.42
N TYR A 167 -1.32 4.49 -3.41
CA TYR A 167 -2.75 4.39 -3.66
C TYR A 167 -3.04 3.95 -5.10
N LEU A 168 -2.42 4.63 -6.07
CA LEU A 168 -2.59 4.36 -7.51
C LEU A 168 -2.13 2.94 -7.89
N SER A 169 -0.98 2.49 -7.39
CA SER A 169 -0.48 1.15 -7.69
C SER A 169 -1.38 0.03 -7.14
N LYS A 170 -2.03 0.25 -5.99
CA LYS A 170 -2.90 -0.73 -5.34
C LYS A 170 -4.31 -0.73 -5.94
N PHE A 171 -4.94 0.44 -6.08
CA PHE A 171 -6.32 0.56 -6.55
C PHE A 171 -6.45 0.66 -8.08
N GLY A 172 -5.39 1.02 -8.78
CA GLY A 172 -5.38 1.18 -10.23
C GLY A 172 -5.78 -0.07 -11.00
N LEU A 173 -5.37 -1.25 -10.53
CA LEU A 173 -5.77 -2.51 -11.17
C LEU A 173 -7.26 -2.82 -11.00
N PHE A 174 -7.91 -2.41 -9.90
CA PHE A 174 -9.37 -2.53 -9.76
C PHE A 174 -10.12 -1.60 -10.71
N GLY A 175 -9.61 -0.37 -10.92
CA GLY A 175 -10.14 0.51 -11.95
C GLY A 175 -9.97 -0.06 -13.36
N PHE A 176 -8.86 -0.75 -13.64
CA PHE A 176 -8.71 -1.50 -14.89
C PHE A 176 -9.72 -2.66 -14.99
N VAL A 177 -9.95 -3.40 -13.90
CA VAL A 177 -11.00 -4.43 -13.84
C VAL A 177 -12.37 -3.84 -14.15
N PHE A 178 -12.69 -2.65 -13.62
CA PHE A 178 -13.93 -1.95 -13.96
C PHE A 178 -14.04 -1.70 -15.47
N LEU A 179 -12.99 -1.16 -16.11
CA LEU A 179 -12.99 -0.91 -17.58
C LEU A 179 -13.24 -2.17 -18.38
N ILE A 180 -12.60 -3.28 -18.03
CA ILE A 180 -12.76 -4.55 -18.76
C ILE A 180 -14.07 -5.28 -18.44
N SER A 181 -14.77 -4.91 -17.37
CA SER A 181 -16.10 -5.46 -17.04
C SER A 181 -17.23 -4.81 -17.85
N ILE A 182 -17.01 -3.59 -18.37
CA ILE A 182 -18.00 -2.87 -19.16
C ILE A 182 -17.96 -3.36 -20.61
N LYS A 183 -19.10 -3.87 -21.12
CA LYS A 183 -19.22 -4.44 -22.49
C LYS A 183 -18.67 -3.52 -23.58
N LYS A 184 -18.91 -2.20 -23.50
CA LYS A 184 -18.44 -1.22 -24.50
C LYS A 184 -16.93 -0.94 -24.41
N LEU A 185 -16.31 -1.08 -23.23
CA LEU A 185 -14.91 -0.73 -22.96
C LEU A 185 -14.00 -1.97 -22.92
N LYS A 186 -14.57 -3.16 -22.76
CA LYS A 186 -13.82 -4.44 -22.65
C LYS A 186 -12.82 -4.66 -23.80
N ASN A 187 -13.15 -4.22 -25.02
CA ASN A 187 -12.32 -4.38 -26.21
C ASN A 187 -11.66 -3.07 -26.66
N ASN A 188 -11.82 -1.98 -25.91
CA ASN A 188 -11.23 -0.69 -26.27
C ASN A 188 -9.79 -0.59 -25.77
N ILE A 189 -8.85 -1.02 -26.62
CA ILE A 189 -7.41 -1.04 -26.31
C ILE A 189 -6.91 0.37 -25.95
N ILE A 190 -7.39 1.41 -26.64
CA ILE A 190 -6.91 2.78 -26.44
C ILE A 190 -7.25 3.30 -25.05
N ILE A 191 -8.51 3.17 -24.61
CA ILE A 191 -8.94 3.64 -23.28
C ILE A 191 -8.21 2.87 -22.18
N GLN A 192 -8.08 1.55 -22.32
CA GLN A 192 -7.34 0.71 -21.36
C GLN A 192 -5.87 1.13 -21.27
N SER A 193 -5.22 1.36 -22.42
CA SER A 193 -3.81 1.76 -22.46
C SER A 193 -3.59 3.14 -21.90
N LEU A 194 -4.43 4.12 -22.22
CA LEU A 194 -4.34 5.47 -21.67
C LEU A 194 -4.54 5.47 -20.15
N TYR A 195 -5.51 4.71 -19.63
CA TYR A 195 -5.73 4.59 -18.21
C TYR A 195 -4.49 4.06 -17.47
N LEU A 196 -3.92 2.95 -17.96
CA LEU A 196 -2.73 2.35 -17.35
C LEU A 196 -1.49 3.23 -17.51
N SER A 197 -1.31 3.91 -18.65
CA SER A 197 -0.15 4.79 -18.89
C SER A 197 -0.14 6.02 -18.01
N VAL A 198 -1.31 6.60 -17.70
CA VAL A 198 -1.42 7.71 -16.73
C VAL A 198 -1.01 7.24 -15.32
N ILE A 199 -1.42 6.04 -14.90
CA ILE A 199 -1.00 5.49 -13.60
C ILE A 199 0.52 5.25 -13.58
N ILE A 200 1.12 4.71 -14.66
CA ILE A 200 2.57 4.53 -14.79
C ILE A 200 3.29 5.87 -14.59
N LEU A 201 2.85 6.91 -15.30
CA LEU A 201 3.42 8.25 -15.18
C LEU A 201 3.34 8.75 -13.73
N LEU A 202 2.15 8.69 -13.12
CA LEU A 202 1.93 9.28 -11.79
C LEU A 202 2.62 8.49 -10.67
N CYS A 203 2.70 7.17 -10.77
CA CYS A 203 3.55 6.39 -9.87
C CYS A 203 5.03 6.79 -9.98
N TYR A 204 5.50 7.16 -11.19
CA TYR A 204 6.88 7.62 -11.39
C TYR A 204 7.10 9.02 -10.81
N VAL A 205 6.28 10.00 -11.20
CA VAL A 205 6.49 11.41 -10.81
C VAL A 205 6.15 11.69 -9.33
N SER A 206 5.36 10.82 -8.68
CA SER A 206 5.11 10.91 -7.23
C SER A 206 6.37 10.76 -6.38
N GLY A 207 7.44 10.19 -6.95
CA GLY A 207 8.69 9.90 -6.24
C GLY A 207 8.64 8.60 -5.41
N GLU A 208 7.56 7.81 -5.50
CA GLU A 208 7.41 6.52 -4.82
C GLU A 208 7.94 5.36 -5.67
N ARG A 209 9.26 5.13 -5.60
CA ARG A 209 9.96 4.11 -6.43
C ARG A 209 9.32 2.72 -6.34
N MET A 210 8.91 2.32 -5.14
CA MET A 210 8.31 0.98 -4.94
C MET A 210 6.90 0.89 -5.54
N ALA A 211 6.12 1.97 -5.52
CA ALA A 211 4.83 2.02 -6.20
C ALA A 211 4.99 1.84 -7.71
N PHE A 212 5.94 2.57 -8.31
CA PHE A 212 6.26 2.43 -9.73
C PHE A 212 6.78 1.03 -10.08
N ALA A 213 7.72 0.48 -9.30
CA ALA A 213 8.29 -0.84 -9.53
C ALA A 213 7.25 -1.95 -9.41
N THR A 214 6.40 -1.94 -8.36
CA THR A 214 5.38 -2.97 -8.15
C THR A 214 4.25 -2.86 -9.17
N PHE A 215 3.83 -1.65 -9.56
CA PHE A 215 2.84 -1.48 -10.62
C PHE A 215 3.38 -1.97 -11.98
N SER A 216 4.62 -1.61 -12.33
CA SER A 216 5.29 -2.10 -13.56
C SER A 216 5.43 -3.62 -13.55
N LEU A 217 5.81 -4.22 -12.41
CA LEU A 217 5.85 -5.68 -12.24
C LEU A 217 4.48 -6.30 -12.45
N SER A 218 3.40 -5.67 -11.92
CA SER A 218 2.04 -6.19 -12.13
C SER A 218 1.66 -6.25 -13.60
N LEU A 219 1.97 -5.20 -14.37
CA LEU A 219 1.70 -5.16 -15.81
C LEU A 219 2.52 -6.21 -16.54
N LEU A 220 3.80 -6.38 -16.19
CA LEU A 220 4.66 -7.40 -16.77
C LEU A 220 4.10 -8.81 -16.53
N LEU A 221 3.69 -9.12 -15.31
CA LEU A 221 3.11 -10.42 -14.98
C LEU A 221 1.78 -10.65 -15.71
N LEU A 222 0.89 -9.63 -15.76
CA LEU A 222 -0.36 -9.71 -16.51
C LEU A 222 -0.12 -9.91 -18.01
N PHE A 223 0.90 -9.29 -18.58
CA PHE A 223 1.29 -9.49 -19.98
C PHE A 223 1.63 -10.94 -20.30
N PHE A 224 2.38 -11.61 -19.44
CA PHE A 224 2.75 -13.01 -19.67
C PHE A 224 1.60 -13.99 -19.42
N ILE A 225 0.68 -13.68 -18.50
CA ILE A 225 -0.34 -14.64 -18.03
C ILE A 225 -1.69 -14.45 -18.76
N LEU A 226 -2.04 -13.22 -19.16
CA LEU A 226 -3.34 -12.89 -19.75
C LEU A 226 -3.22 -12.41 -21.19
N ASP A 227 -3.29 -13.35 -22.14
CA ASP A 227 -3.13 -13.08 -23.59
C ASP A 227 -4.08 -11.99 -24.11
N GLY A 228 -5.32 -11.96 -23.62
CA GLY A 228 -6.36 -11.04 -24.08
C GLY A 228 -6.05 -9.54 -23.83
N PHE A 229 -5.07 -9.23 -22.97
CA PHE A 229 -4.72 -7.85 -22.62
C PHE A 229 -3.32 -7.42 -23.06
N ARG A 230 -2.56 -8.30 -23.72
CA ARG A 230 -1.18 -8.04 -24.15
C ARG A 230 -1.04 -6.74 -24.96
N LYS A 231 -1.94 -6.51 -25.93
CA LYS A 231 -1.91 -5.29 -26.76
C LYS A 231 -2.10 -4.01 -25.91
N SER A 232 -3.08 -4.03 -25.01
CA SER A 232 -3.31 -2.89 -24.11
C SER A 232 -2.13 -2.64 -23.18
N ILE A 233 -1.50 -3.70 -22.65
CA ILE A 233 -0.35 -3.59 -21.75
C ILE A 233 0.89 -3.07 -22.49
N ILE A 234 1.22 -3.61 -23.66
CA ILE A 234 2.34 -3.10 -24.47
C ILE A 234 2.15 -1.62 -24.79
N LEU A 235 0.97 -1.26 -25.30
CA LEU A 235 0.67 0.11 -25.66
C LEU A 235 0.72 1.03 -24.42
N SER A 236 0.26 0.56 -23.25
CA SER A 236 0.35 1.34 -22.02
C SER A 236 1.78 1.58 -21.55
N ILE A 237 2.67 0.60 -21.69
CA ILE A 237 4.09 0.74 -21.35
C ILE A 237 4.75 1.73 -22.33
N LEU A 238 4.49 1.64 -23.63
CA LEU A 238 5.06 2.56 -24.62
C LEU A 238 4.58 4.01 -24.40
N ILE A 239 3.28 4.21 -24.21
CA ILE A 239 2.72 5.55 -23.94
C ILE A 239 3.21 6.06 -22.59
N GLY A 240 3.24 5.21 -21.54
CA GLY A 240 3.73 5.57 -20.22
C GLY A 240 5.21 5.98 -20.23
N ALA A 241 6.05 5.24 -20.96
CA ALA A 241 7.46 5.60 -21.16
C ALA A 241 7.62 6.93 -21.90
N LEU A 242 6.79 7.17 -22.94
CA LEU A 242 6.75 8.45 -23.64
C LEU A 242 6.35 9.60 -22.69
N PHE A 243 5.31 9.40 -21.88
CA PHE A 243 4.86 10.41 -20.91
C PHE A 243 5.95 10.72 -19.87
N ILE A 244 6.64 9.70 -19.36
CA ILE A 244 7.78 9.89 -18.44
C ILE A 244 8.90 10.64 -19.14
N PHE A 245 9.25 10.27 -20.38
CA PHE A 245 10.29 10.96 -21.13
C PHE A 245 9.94 12.45 -21.36
N VAL A 246 8.71 12.74 -21.76
CA VAL A 246 8.22 14.12 -21.93
C VAL A 246 8.25 14.89 -20.60
N ALA A 247 7.79 14.27 -19.50
CA ALA A 247 7.85 14.89 -18.17
C ALA A 247 9.29 15.19 -17.76
N MET A 248 10.21 14.26 -17.94
CA MET A 248 11.64 14.47 -17.60
C MET A 248 12.31 15.53 -18.49
N TYR A 249 11.90 15.63 -19.73
CA TYR A 249 12.48 16.59 -20.67
C TYR A 249 11.94 18.01 -20.49
N LEU A 250 10.63 18.16 -20.23
CA LEU A 250 9.98 19.48 -20.20
C LEU A 250 9.81 20.05 -18.79
N HIS A 251 9.72 19.21 -17.77
CA HIS A 251 9.38 19.71 -16.43
C HIS A 251 10.60 20.28 -15.71
N PRO A 252 10.53 21.51 -15.17
CA PRO A 252 11.66 22.20 -14.53
C PRO A 252 12.27 21.40 -13.38
N PHE A 253 11.49 20.65 -12.61
CA PHE A 253 11.98 19.81 -11.50
C PHE A 253 13.16 18.91 -11.90
N TYR A 254 13.18 18.39 -13.13
CA TYR A 254 14.24 17.49 -13.61
C TYR A 254 15.41 18.24 -14.27
N ASN A 255 15.18 19.50 -14.65
CA ASN A 255 16.13 20.28 -15.46
C ASN A 255 16.77 21.43 -14.69
N ASP A 256 16.18 21.86 -13.58
CA ASP A 256 16.70 22.95 -12.76
C ASP A 256 17.94 22.52 -11.96
N PHE A 257 18.80 23.49 -11.70
CA PHE A 257 19.91 23.33 -10.76
C PHE A 257 19.39 23.56 -9.34
N HIS A 258 19.79 22.70 -8.41
CA HIS A 258 19.41 22.80 -7.01
C HIS A 258 20.65 22.91 -6.13
N VAL A 259 20.64 23.80 -5.15
CA VAL A 259 21.70 24.00 -4.16
C VAL A 259 21.23 23.52 -2.80
N ILE A 260 22.09 22.83 -2.08
CA ILE A 260 21.83 22.48 -0.69
C ILE A 260 22.14 23.70 0.18
N GLU A 261 21.11 24.33 0.74
CA GLU A 261 21.29 25.47 1.65
C GLU A 261 21.38 25.04 3.11
N SER A 262 20.64 24.03 3.51
CA SER A 262 20.69 23.51 4.88
C SER A 262 20.24 22.06 4.98
N THR A 263 20.83 21.34 5.91
CA THR A 263 20.39 20.00 6.28
C THR A 263 19.40 20.10 7.43
N GLN A 264 18.15 19.63 7.22
CA GLN A 264 17.15 19.49 8.27
C GLN A 264 16.81 18.02 8.46
N TYR A 265 16.49 17.64 9.69
CA TYR A 265 15.99 16.29 10.01
C TYR A 265 14.48 16.36 10.27
N HIS A 266 13.71 15.62 9.49
CA HIS A 266 12.28 15.45 9.70
C HIS A 266 11.98 13.97 9.93
N GLN A 267 11.33 13.65 11.05
CA GLN A 267 11.04 12.27 11.46
C GLN A 267 12.27 11.33 11.42
N GLY A 268 13.47 11.88 11.66
CA GLY A 268 14.72 11.12 11.63
C GLY A 268 15.39 11.00 10.27
N GLN A 269 14.78 11.48 9.21
CA GLN A 269 15.41 11.54 7.88
C GLN A 269 16.09 12.89 7.66
N LYS A 270 17.24 12.84 7.00
CA LYS A 270 17.96 14.04 6.56
C LYS A 270 17.20 14.66 5.40
N ILE A 271 16.67 15.87 5.60
CA ILE A 271 16.04 16.68 4.56
C ILE A 271 16.99 17.81 4.23
N GLU A 272 17.35 17.90 2.97
CA GLU A 272 18.15 18.99 2.45
C GLU A 272 17.21 19.99 1.78
N LYS A 273 17.30 21.25 2.17
CA LYS A 273 16.60 22.33 1.45
C LYS A 273 17.43 22.71 0.24
N PHE A 274 16.77 22.73 -0.91
CA PHE A 274 17.38 23.05 -2.19
C PHE A 274 16.89 24.41 -2.68
N PHE A 275 17.80 25.18 -3.24
CA PHE A 275 17.54 26.46 -3.91
C PHE A 275 18.06 26.38 -5.33
N GLN A 276 17.39 27.04 -6.24
CA GLN A 276 17.86 27.20 -7.59
C GLN A 276 19.02 28.22 -7.60
N CYS A 277 20.08 27.89 -8.32
CA CYS A 277 21.13 28.87 -8.61
C CYS A 277 20.72 29.77 -9.76
N GLU A 278 20.73 31.08 -9.55
CA GLU A 278 20.41 32.07 -10.57
C GLU A 278 21.54 32.27 -11.60
N SER A 279 22.77 31.83 -11.29
CA SER A 279 23.90 31.91 -12.23
C SER A 279 24.96 30.83 -11.96
N ASP A 280 25.61 30.38 -13.04
CA ASP A 280 26.74 29.42 -13.00
C ASP A 280 28.01 29.98 -12.34
N THR A 281 28.01 31.23 -11.96
CA THR A 281 29.20 31.95 -11.45
C THR A 281 29.35 31.89 -9.94
N GLU A 282 28.33 31.45 -9.20
CA GLU A 282 28.44 31.31 -7.75
C GLU A 282 29.13 30.00 -7.37
N LYS A 283 30.30 30.09 -6.78
CA LYS A 283 31.17 28.98 -6.33
C LYS A 283 30.52 28.01 -5.35
N ILE A 284 29.29 28.26 -4.92
CA ILE A 284 28.56 27.50 -3.88
C ILE A 284 27.51 26.61 -4.50
N CYS A 285 27.17 26.80 -5.77
CA CYS A 285 26.15 26.04 -6.44
C CYS A 285 26.68 24.70 -6.97
N SER A 286 26.38 23.63 -6.31
CA SER A 286 26.59 22.28 -6.84
C SER A 286 25.32 21.77 -7.50
N LYS A 287 25.41 21.27 -8.74
CA LYS A 287 24.32 20.60 -9.41
C LYS A 287 24.02 19.30 -8.69
N ILE A 288 22.95 19.24 -7.91
CA ILE A 288 22.47 17.98 -7.35
C ILE A 288 21.29 17.52 -8.20
N ILE A 289 21.59 16.68 -9.17
CA ILE A 289 20.59 16.08 -10.05
C ILE A 289 19.72 15.05 -9.31
N ASN A 290 20.23 14.49 -8.20
CA ASN A 290 19.56 13.45 -7.44
C ASN A 290 19.28 13.89 -6.01
N ILE A 291 18.13 14.47 -5.78
CA ILE A 291 17.62 14.79 -4.43
C ILE A 291 17.43 13.50 -3.60
N GLN A 292 17.23 12.39 -4.28
CA GLN A 292 17.20 11.06 -3.67
C GLN A 292 18.18 10.16 -4.42
N PRO A 293 19.00 9.34 -3.70
CA PRO A 293 19.91 8.42 -4.36
C PRO A 293 19.11 7.53 -5.34
N ASN A 294 19.66 7.29 -6.53
CA ASN A 294 19.01 6.41 -7.49
C ASN A 294 18.99 4.96 -6.95
N PHE A 295 18.16 4.11 -7.56
CA PHE A 295 17.98 2.74 -7.08
C PHE A 295 19.31 1.95 -7.05
N PHE A 296 20.20 2.16 -8.01
CA PHE A 296 21.50 1.51 -8.05
C PHE A 296 22.45 2.00 -6.96
N GLU A 297 22.42 3.28 -6.62
CA GLU A 297 23.20 3.83 -5.50
C GLU A 297 22.73 3.25 -4.15
N VAL A 298 21.42 3.12 -3.97
CA VAL A 298 20.87 2.47 -2.77
C VAL A 298 21.31 1.02 -2.68
N ILE A 299 21.28 0.27 -3.79
CA ILE A 299 21.75 -1.14 -3.80
C ILE A 299 23.25 -1.20 -3.52
N LYS A 300 24.06 -0.35 -4.16
CA LYS A 300 25.52 -0.35 -4.00
C LYS A 300 25.94 -0.02 -2.57
N ASN A 301 25.25 0.92 -1.93
CA ASN A 301 25.54 1.39 -0.57
C ASN A 301 24.43 0.98 0.40
N PHE A 302 23.84 -0.20 0.22
CA PHE A 302 22.67 -0.62 0.96
C PHE A 302 22.86 -0.58 2.48
N HIS A 303 24.01 -1.07 2.97
CA HIS A 303 24.30 -1.11 4.41
C HIS A 303 24.27 0.25 5.11
N SER A 304 24.68 1.31 4.42
CA SER A 304 24.66 2.68 4.95
C SER A 304 23.40 3.48 4.59
N SER A 305 22.45 2.84 3.90
CA SER A 305 21.14 3.45 3.62
C SER A 305 20.21 3.32 4.81
N ALA A 306 19.19 4.19 4.88
CA ALA A 306 18.17 4.13 5.94
C ALA A 306 17.51 2.74 6.06
N TYR A 307 17.17 2.14 4.92
CA TYR A 307 16.58 0.79 4.91
C TYR A 307 17.58 -0.29 5.28
N GLY A 308 18.86 -0.13 4.90
CA GLY A 308 19.93 -1.05 5.27
C GLY A 308 20.14 -1.11 6.78
N GLU A 309 20.27 0.02 7.45
CA GLU A 309 20.41 0.08 8.91
C GLU A 309 19.19 -0.50 9.62
N ILE A 310 17.96 -0.13 9.17
CA ILE A 310 16.71 -0.66 9.73
C ILE A 310 16.62 -2.19 9.57
N TYR A 311 17.00 -2.73 8.42
CA TYR A 311 16.93 -4.17 8.16
C TYR A 311 17.96 -4.95 8.96
N LEU A 312 19.20 -4.44 9.08
CA LEU A 312 20.24 -5.02 9.91
C LEU A 312 19.82 -5.03 11.38
N LEU A 313 19.28 -3.91 11.88
CA LEU A 313 18.73 -3.85 13.24
C LEU A 313 17.60 -4.84 13.46
N SER A 314 16.64 -4.90 12.52
CA SER A 314 15.51 -5.83 12.61
C SER A 314 15.96 -7.29 12.61
N PHE A 315 16.95 -7.61 11.79
CA PHE A 315 17.53 -8.96 11.74
C PHE A 315 18.27 -9.30 13.03
N LYS A 316 18.99 -8.35 13.62
CA LYS A 316 19.61 -8.53 14.95
C LYS A 316 18.58 -8.81 16.03
N MET A 317 17.48 -8.04 16.07
CA MET A 317 16.37 -8.27 17.00
C MET A 317 15.75 -9.67 16.83
N PHE A 318 15.62 -10.15 15.58
CA PHE A 318 15.19 -11.52 15.30
C PHE A 318 16.18 -12.56 15.81
N LEU A 319 17.49 -12.39 15.55
CA LEU A 319 18.50 -13.34 16.02
C LEU A 319 18.58 -13.43 17.54
N ASP A 320 18.32 -12.32 18.24
CA ASP A 320 18.28 -12.32 19.72
C ASP A 320 17.01 -12.99 20.26
N ASN A 321 15.92 -13.01 19.49
CA ASN A 321 14.61 -13.56 19.89
C ASN A 321 13.96 -14.37 18.77
N PRO A 322 14.55 -15.49 18.30
CA PRO A 322 14.16 -16.11 17.04
C PRO A 322 12.77 -16.77 17.06
N ILE A 323 12.30 -17.24 18.20
CA ILE A 323 11.03 -17.98 18.31
C ILE A 323 9.84 -17.03 18.46
N THR A 324 9.90 -16.12 19.41
CA THR A 324 8.78 -15.25 19.81
C THR A 324 8.91 -13.81 19.32
N GLY A 325 10.08 -13.42 18.79
CA GLY A 325 10.38 -12.05 18.46
C GLY A 325 10.44 -11.14 19.72
N ILE A 326 10.54 -9.85 19.47
CA ILE A 326 10.58 -8.82 20.53
C ILE A 326 9.20 -8.38 21.04
N GLY A 327 8.13 -8.86 20.40
CA GLY A 327 6.75 -8.45 20.65
C GLY A 327 6.19 -7.47 19.61
N ILE A 328 4.88 -7.57 19.37
CA ILE A 328 4.17 -6.76 18.35
C ILE A 328 4.29 -5.27 18.68
N ASN A 329 4.62 -4.47 17.65
CA ASN A 329 4.81 -3.00 17.74
C ASN A 329 5.88 -2.56 18.78
N ASN A 330 6.88 -3.42 19.04
CA ASN A 330 7.97 -3.11 19.95
C ASN A 330 9.27 -2.66 19.29
N PHE A 331 9.33 -2.66 17.95
CA PHE A 331 10.53 -2.28 17.19
C PHE A 331 11.06 -0.91 17.60
N LYS A 332 10.20 0.13 17.50
CA LYS A 332 10.59 1.50 17.87
C LYS A 332 10.96 1.60 19.35
N TYR A 333 10.16 0.99 20.23
CA TYR A 333 10.40 1.01 21.67
C TYR A 333 11.81 0.48 22.02
N LEU A 334 12.18 -0.69 21.51
CA LEU A 334 13.50 -1.24 21.76
C LEU A 334 14.63 -0.48 21.09
N CYS A 335 14.42 0.02 19.86
CA CYS A 335 15.42 0.85 19.21
C CYS A 335 15.72 2.12 19.99
N ASP A 336 14.71 2.77 20.59
CA ASP A 336 14.90 4.01 21.34
C ASP A 336 15.51 3.78 22.75
N PHE A 337 15.14 2.68 23.42
CA PHE A 337 15.45 2.46 24.85
C PHE A 337 16.56 1.43 25.12
N ASN A 338 16.97 0.62 24.14
CA ASN A 338 18.07 -0.31 24.28
C ASN A 338 19.31 0.24 23.57
N GLU A 339 20.36 0.55 24.34
CA GLU A 339 21.58 1.16 23.81
C GLU A 339 22.27 0.33 22.74
N LEU A 340 22.26 -1.01 22.83
CA LEU A 340 22.82 -1.89 21.82
C LEU A 340 22.12 -1.68 20.46
N TYR A 341 20.81 -1.65 20.43
CA TYR A 341 20.03 -1.49 19.23
C TYR A 341 20.07 -0.05 18.69
N LYS A 342 20.05 0.93 19.60
CA LYS A 342 20.16 2.35 19.25
C LYS A 342 21.49 2.66 18.55
N ASN A 343 22.58 2.08 19.02
CA ASN A 343 23.93 2.27 18.46
C ASN A 343 24.12 1.61 17.09
N MET A 344 23.21 0.72 16.67
CA MET A 344 23.20 0.19 15.30
C MET A 344 22.60 1.16 14.27
N MET A 345 21.85 2.17 14.72
CA MET A 345 21.34 3.27 13.87
C MET A 345 22.36 4.40 13.85
N ILE A 346 23.36 4.28 12.96
CA ILE A 346 24.52 5.19 12.93
C ILE A 346 24.17 6.52 12.26
N ASN A 347 23.54 6.45 11.10
CA ASN A 347 23.26 7.62 10.26
C ASN A 347 21.81 8.10 10.36
N TYR A 348 20.91 7.27 10.91
CA TYR A 348 19.48 7.56 10.94
C TYR A 348 18.89 7.36 12.34
N LYS A 349 17.77 8.02 12.61
CA LYS A 349 17.02 7.80 13.85
C LYS A 349 16.19 6.52 13.75
N CYS A 350 15.81 5.98 14.92
CA CYS A 350 14.92 4.84 15.04
C CYS A 350 13.60 5.05 14.27
N ALA A 351 13.35 4.19 13.30
CA ALA A 351 12.11 4.20 12.55
C ALA A 351 10.93 3.71 13.40
N SER A 352 9.69 4.01 12.99
CA SER A 352 8.49 3.54 13.68
C SER A 352 8.24 2.04 13.51
N HIS A 353 8.81 1.42 12.47
CA HIS A 353 8.65 -0.01 12.13
C HIS A 353 9.73 -0.41 11.10
N PRO A 354 9.92 -1.72 10.84
CA PRO A 354 10.96 -2.23 9.93
C PRO A 354 10.82 -1.91 8.44
N HIS A 355 9.75 -1.26 8.00
CA HIS A 355 9.48 -0.94 6.57
C HIS A 355 9.47 -2.12 5.60
N ASN A 356 9.35 -3.35 6.09
CA ASN A 356 9.12 -4.56 5.30
C ASN A 356 8.31 -5.53 6.14
N ILE A 357 7.18 -6.01 5.61
CA ILE A 357 6.23 -6.85 6.34
C ILE A 357 6.88 -8.15 6.84
N TYR A 358 7.70 -8.79 6.01
CA TYR A 358 8.33 -10.08 6.36
C TYR A 358 9.37 -9.90 7.46
N ILE A 359 10.21 -8.87 7.31
CA ILE A 359 11.22 -8.52 8.31
C ILE A 359 10.54 -8.08 9.61
N GLN A 360 9.42 -7.35 9.52
CA GLN A 360 8.64 -6.95 10.69
C GLN A 360 8.12 -8.18 11.45
N TRP A 361 7.49 -9.14 10.77
CA TRP A 361 6.98 -10.33 11.43
C TRP A 361 8.09 -11.21 11.99
N LEU A 362 9.27 -11.27 11.36
CA LEU A 362 10.43 -11.97 11.93
C LEU A 362 10.95 -11.25 13.19
N ALA A 363 11.16 -9.93 13.14
CA ALA A 363 11.70 -9.19 14.27
C ALA A 363 10.72 -9.13 15.44
N GLU A 364 9.45 -8.74 15.18
CA GLU A 364 8.44 -8.53 16.23
C GLU A 364 7.73 -9.82 16.67
N GLY A 365 7.53 -10.77 15.76
CA GLY A 365 6.75 -11.98 16.00
C GLY A 365 7.53 -13.29 16.02
N GLY A 366 8.80 -13.24 15.67
CA GLY A 366 9.65 -14.43 15.53
C GLY A 366 9.12 -15.42 14.48
N LEU A 367 9.64 -16.65 14.53
CA LEU A 367 9.21 -17.70 13.62
C LEU A 367 7.73 -18.09 13.80
N ILE A 368 7.17 -17.97 14.99
CA ILE A 368 5.77 -18.35 15.24
C ILE A 368 4.82 -17.49 14.40
N VAL A 369 4.94 -16.16 14.48
CA VAL A 369 4.08 -15.24 13.72
C VAL A 369 4.43 -15.27 12.24
N PHE A 370 5.72 -15.33 11.89
CA PHE A 370 6.15 -15.39 10.50
C PHE A 370 5.54 -16.60 9.77
N ILE A 371 5.63 -17.80 10.34
CA ILE A 371 5.08 -19.03 9.75
C ILE A 371 3.56 -18.92 9.66
N SER A 372 2.88 -18.45 10.70
CA SER A 372 1.42 -18.29 10.69
C SER A 372 0.96 -17.26 9.64
N PHE A 373 1.72 -16.19 9.41
CA PHE A 373 1.48 -15.22 8.35
C PHE A 373 1.67 -15.83 6.94
N ILE A 374 2.73 -16.60 6.73
CA ILE A 374 2.94 -17.30 5.45
C ILE A 374 1.79 -18.28 5.18
N LEU A 375 1.37 -19.04 6.18
CA LEU A 375 0.18 -19.90 6.06
C LEU A 375 -1.08 -19.11 5.71
N TYR A 376 -1.29 -17.93 6.34
CA TYR A 376 -2.39 -17.04 6.00
C TYR A 376 -2.38 -16.66 4.51
N LEU A 377 -1.23 -16.24 3.96
CA LEU A 377 -1.10 -15.90 2.54
C LEU A 377 -1.33 -17.10 1.62
N LEU A 378 -0.79 -18.27 1.94
CA LEU A 378 -0.97 -19.50 1.15
C LEU A 378 -2.44 -19.92 1.10
N PHE A 379 -3.13 -19.88 2.24
CA PHE A 379 -4.57 -20.20 2.31
C PHE A 379 -5.45 -19.14 1.64
N LEU A 380 -5.06 -17.86 1.67
CA LEU A 380 -5.71 -16.80 0.90
C LEU A 380 -5.64 -17.08 -0.61
N VAL A 381 -4.45 -17.38 -1.13
CA VAL A 381 -4.28 -17.74 -2.55
C VAL A 381 -5.07 -18.98 -2.90
N LYS A 382 -5.03 -20.02 -2.07
CA LYS A 382 -5.85 -21.23 -2.24
C LYS A 382 -7.35 -20.94 -2.26
N PHE A 383 -7.81 -20.06 -1.38
CA PHE A 383 -9.20 -19.60 -1.33
C PHE A 383 -9.61 -18.93 -2.66
N ILE A 384 -8.79 -18.02 -3.17
CA ILE A 384 -9.02 -17.32 -4.46
C ILE A 384 -9.07 -18.32 -5.62
N ILE A 385 -8.14 -19.27 -5.69
CA ILE A 385 -8.09 -20.29 -6.75
C ILE A 385 -9.36 -21.15 -6.75
N ASN A 386 -9.85 -21.53 -5.58
CA ASN A 386 -11.00 -22.43 -5.42
C ASN A 386 -12.36 -21.77 -5.66
N ASN A 387 -12.42 -20.44 -5.77
CA ASN A 387 -13.66 -19.73 -6.05
C ASN A 387 -14.19 -20.00 -7.46
N THR A 388 -15.49 -19.75 -7.68
CA THR A 388 -16.25 -20.15 -8.88
C THR A 388 -16.20 -19.14 -10.03
N GLY A 389 -15.51 -18.03 -9.88
CA GLY A 389 -15.43 -16.99 -10.89
C GLY A 389 -14.53 -17.33 -12.10
N ASP A 390 -14.52 -16.43 -13.08
CA ASP A 390 -13.74 -16.61 -14.30
C ASP A 390 -12.22 -16.58 -14.01
N LYS A 391 -11.48 -17.40 -14.75
CA LYS A 391 -10.02 -17.57 -14.58
C LYS A 391 -9.27 -16.24 -14.60
N LYS A 392 -9.65 -15.30 -15.48
CA LYS A 392 -8.98 -13.99 -15.61
C LYS A 392 -9.06 -13.17 -14.31
N TYR A 393 -10.22 -13.14 -13.65
CA TYR A 393 -10.40 -12.38 -12.41
C TYR A 393 -9.68 -13.01 -11.22
N LYS A 394 -9.60 -14.34 -11.18
CA LYS A 394 -8.77 -15.04 -10.19
C LYS A 394 -7.28 -14.72 -10.39
N ILE A 395 -6.79 -14.72 -11.63
CA ILE A 395 -5.41 -14.37 -11.95
C ILE A 395 -5.11 -12.93 -11.53
N ILE A 396 -5.98 -11.97 -11.89
CA ILE A 396 -5.81 -10.57 -11.49
C ILE A 396 -5.79 -10.44 -9.95
N SER A 397 -6.69 -11.13 -9.24
CA SER A 397 -6.71 -11.14 -7.77
C SER A 397 -5.40 -11.66 -7.18
N ILE A 398 -4.86 -12.76 -7.71
CA ILE A 398 -3.59 -13.33 -7.26
C ILE A 398 -2.43 -12.37 -7.55
N MET A 399 -2.43 -11.72 -8.72
CA MET A 399 -1.40 -10.74 -9.06
C MET A 399 -1.43 -9.53 -8.13
N ILE A 400 -2.61 -9.02 -7.79
CA ILE A 400 -2.75 -7.93 -6.82
C ILE A 400 -2.20 -8.36 -5.45
N ILE A 401 -2.52 -9.55 -4.97
CA ILE A 401 -1.98 -10.09 -3.71
C ILE A 401 -0.45 -10.24 -3.79
N LEU A 402 0.08 -10.79 -4.89
CA LEU A 402 1.51 -10.99 -5.08
C LEU A 402 2.30 -9.69 -5.03
N ILE A 403 1.84 -8.64 -5.73
CA ILE A 403 2.53 -7.34 -5.72
C ILE A 403 2.35 -6.61 -4.39
N MET A 404 1.20 -6.75 -3.73
CA MET A 404 0.97 -6.14 -2.42
C MET A 404 1.86 -6.74 -1.32
N PHE A 405 2.16 -8.02 -1.44
CA PHE A 405 3.07 -8.77 -0.55
C PHE A 405 4.39 -9.13 -1.24
N TRP A 406 4.87 -8.26 -2.14
CA TRP A 406 6.17 -8.50 -2.78
C TRP A 406 7.30 -8.42 -1.74
N PRO A 407 8.14 -9.47 -1.61
CA PRO A 407 9.09 -9.54 -0.48
C PRO A 407 10.18 -8.47 -0.52
N ILE A 408 10.57 -8.03 -1.73
CA ILE A 408 11.64 -7.04 -1.93
C ILE A 408 11.02 -5.66 -2.12
N MET A 409 10.28 -5.16 -1.12
CA MET A 409 9.77 -3.79 -1.16
C MET A 409 9.70 -3.18 0.23
N SER A 410 9.85 -1.86 0.29
CA SER A 410 9.50 -1.11 1.49
C SER A 410 7.98 -0.99 1.60
N THR A 411 7.47 -1.26 2.79
CA THR A 411 6.03 -1.23 3.07
C THR A 411 5.75 -0.41 4.32
N GLY A 412 4.51 0.04 4.47
CA GLY A 412 3.99 0.42 5.78
C GLY A 412 3.83 -0.81 6.69
N SER A 413 3.58 -0.57 7.96
CA SER A 413 3.26 -1.63 8.92
C SER A 413 1.80 -2.03 8.82
N LEU A 414 1.50 -3.34 8.79
CA LEU A 414 0.13 -3.87 8.80
C LEU A 414 -0.64 -3.51 10.07
N ILE A 415 0.06 -3.17 11.14
CA ILE A 415 -0.54 -2.76 12.43
C ILE A 415 -1.05 -1.30 12.36
N LYS A 416 -0.46 -0.47 11.46
CA LYS A 416 -0.85 0.94 11.33
C LYS A 416 -2.13 1.08 10.48
N ASN A 417 -3.00 2.00 10.90
CA ASN A 417 -4.37 2.11 10.40
C ASN A 417 -4.44 2.26 8.88
N TRP A 418 -3.77 3.25 8.27
CA TRP A 418 -3.89 3.47 6.84
C TRP A 418 -3.46 2.25 6.01
N PHE A 419 -2.28 1.71 6.33
CA PHE A 419 -1.72 0.59 5.58
C PHE A 419 -2.46 -0.72 5.87
N GLY A 420 -2.85 -0.97 7.12
CA GLY A 420 -3.66 -2.12 7.52
C GLY A 420 -5.04 -2.11 6.84
N VAL A 421 -5.79 -0.99 6.95
CA VAL A 421 -7.10 -0.88 6.30
C VAL A 421 -7.00 -1.09 4.79
N SER A 422 -6.09 -0.37 4.11
CA SER A 422 -5.94 -0.49 2.66
C SER A 422 -5.61 -1.92 2.24
N THR A 423 -4.69 -2.57 2.95
CA THR A 423 -4.24 -3.93 2.63
C THR A 423 -5.36 -4.96 2.82
N PHE A 424 -6.02 -4.97 3.97
CA PHE A 424 -7.06 -5.96 4.24
C PHE A 424 -8.35 -5.69 3.48
N PHE A 425 -8.66 -4.43 3.15
CA PHE A 425 -9.75 -4.11 2.23
C PHE A 425 -9.48 -4.64 0.82
N ILE A 426 -8.27 -4.46 0.29
CA ILE A 426 -7.85 -5.01 -0.99
C ILE A 426 -7.92 -6.53 -1.02
N ILE A 427 -7.53 -7.22 0.07
CA ILE A 427 -7.73 -8.66 0.19
C ILE A 427 -9.22 -9.02 0.06
N GLY A 428 -10.11 -8.29 0.74
CA GLY A 428 -11.54 -8.47 0.62
C GLY A 428 -12.07 -8.29 -0.80
N LEU A 429 -11.61 -7.25 -1.49
CA LEU A 429 -11.94 -7.03 -2.90
C LEU A 429 -11.43 -8.16 -3.80
N CYS A 430 -10.20 -8.67 -3.58
CA CYS A 430 -9.66 -9.80 -4.33
C CYS A 430 -10.46 -11.10 -4.11
N MET A 431 -10.89 -11.35 -2.86
CA MET A 431 -11.78 -12.47 -2.56
C MET A 431 -13.10 -12.35 -3.30
N CYS A 432 -13.72 -11.16 -3.34
CA CYS A 432 -14.95 -10.90 -4.07
C CYS A 432 -14.73 -11.01 -5.59
N LEU A 433 -13.66 -10.41 -6.11
CA LEU A 433 -13.32 -10.46 -7.53
C LEU A 433 -13.14 -11.89 -8.04
N SER A 434 -12.60 -12.78 -7.21
CA SER A 434 -12.39 -14.18 -7.56
C SER A 434 -13.70 -15.00 -7.76
N LYS A 435 -14.85 -14.45 -7.37
CA LYS A 435 -16.19 -14.99 -7.70
C LYS A 435 -16.79 -14.39 -8.98
N PHE A 436 -16.19 -13.30 -9.48
CA PHE A 436 -16.79 -12.52 -10.54
C PHE A 436 -16.84 -13.30 -11.85
N LYS A 437 -17.97 -13.20 -12.54
CA LYS A 437 -18.20 -13.80 -13.86
C LYS A 437 -18.68 -12.71 -14.82
N ASP A 438 -18.19 -12.73 -16.05
CA ASP A 438 -18.76 -11.90 -17.10
C ASP A 438 -20.25 -12.25 -17.29
N ASN A 439 -21.06 -11.23 -17.50
CA ASN A 439 -22.40 -11.45 -18.05
C ASN A 439 -22.20 -11.58 -19.56
N TYR A 440 -22.40 -12.77 -20.09
CA TYR A 440 -22.45 -13.04 -21.54
C TYR A 440 -23.74 -12.51 -22.14
#